data_5e0315603120844897c3475ebdd467c8
#
_entry.id   5e0315603120844897c3475ebdd467c8
#
_cell.length_a   1.000
_cell.length_b   1.000
_cell.length_c   1.000
_cell.angle_alpha   90.00
_cell.angle_beta   90.00
_cell.angle_gamma   90.00
#
_symmetry.space_group_name_H-M   'P 1'
#
loop_
_entity.id
_entity.type
_entity.pdbx_description
1 polymer ?
#
loop_
_entity_poly.entity_id
_entity_poly.type
_entity_poly.pdbx_seq_one_letter_code
_entity_poly.pdbx_strand_id
1 'polypeptide(L)' 'MTPETTEAAIKDFIKEIRARLDHAVAVAKAAEACADAGSPAQAVTIVLDVEQPIYEVTTFLNATALIKGPPTPE' A
#
# COMPACT_ATOMS: atom_id res chain seq x y z
N MET A 1 -8.88 -23.65 -7.51
CA MET A 1 -7.90 -23.35 -6.44
C MET A 1 -8.37 -23.98 -5.14
N THR A 2 -7.48 -24.61 -4.40
CA THR A 2 -7.86 -25.20 -3.11
C THR A 2 -8.06 -24.11 -2.07
N PRO A 3 -8.86 -24.36 -1.02
CA PRO A 3 -9.02 -23.39 0.07
C PRO A 3 -7.69 -23.00 0.72
N GLU A 4 -6.77 -23.93 0.88
CA GLU A 4 -5.46 -23.67 1.47
C GLU A 4 -4.62 -22.75 0.60
N THR A 5 -4.64 -22.97 -0.72
CA THR A 5 -3.93 -22.11 -1.67
C THR A 5 -4.51 -20.69 -1.67
N THR A 6 -5.83 -20.59 -1.63
CA THR A 6 -6.53 -19.29 -1.55
C THR A 6 -6.15 -18.57 -0.27
N GLU A 7 -6.13 -19.27 0.86
CA GLU A 7 -5.77 -18.71 2.15
C GLU A 7 -4.33 -18.18 2.15
N ALA A 8 -3.41 -18.98 1.60
CA ALA A 8 -2.00 -18.58 1.51
C ALA A 8 -1.82 -17.34 0.64
N ALA A 9 -2.53 -17.27 -0.48
CA ALA A 9 -2.47 -16.11 -1.37
C ALA A 9 -3.00 -14.86 -0.67
N ILE A 10 -4.10 -14.96 0.05
CA ILE A 10 -4.66 -13.84 0.81
C ILE A 10 -3.67 -13.34 1.86
N LYS A 11 -3.06 -14.25 2.60
CA LYS A 11 -2.05 -13.88 3.61
C LYS A 11 -0.87 -13.15 2.97
N ASP A 12 -0.39 -13.64 1.83
CA ASP A 12 0.74 -13.02 1.15
C ASP A 12 0.39 -11.63 0.65
N PHE A 13 -0.80 -11.45 0.07
CA PHE A 13 -1.23 -10.13 -0.39
C PHE A 13 -1.38 -9.15 0.77
N ILE A 14 -1.89 -9.60 1.92
CA ILE A 14 -2.00 -8.74 3.10
C ILE A 14 -0.63 -8.32 3.60
N LYS A 15 0.35 -9.23 3.60
CA LYS A 15 1.73 -8.90 3.96
C LYS A 15 2.32 -7.85 3.02
N GLU A 16 2.07 -7.99 1.73
CA GLU A 16 2.54 -7.02 0.75
C GLU A 16 1.90 -5.66 0.95
N ILE A 17 0.61 -5.62 1.24
CA ILE A 17 -0.10 -4.38 1.55
C ILE A 17 0.55 -3.70 2.75
N ARG A 18 0.78 -4.45 3.83
CA ARG A 18 1.39 -3.89 5.02
C ARG A 18 2.78 -3.34 4.77
N ALA A 19 3.60 -4.09 4.01
CA ALA A 19 4.97 -3.66 3.71
C ALA A 19 4.97 -2.34 2.93
N ARG A 20 4.05 -2.18 1.99
CA ARG A 20 3.95 -0.96 1.21
C ARG A 20 3.40 0.21 2.02
N LEU A 21 2.49 -0.05 2.95
CA LEU A 21 2.01 0.98 3.85
C LEU A 21 3.12 1.44 4.80
N ASP A 22 3.94 0.51 5.30
CA ASP A 22 5.11 0.87 6.11
C ASP A 22 6.08 1.74 5.32
N HIS A 23 6.30 1.41 4.05
CA HIS A 23 7.15 2.21 3.18
C HIS A 23 6.56 3.61 2.98
N ALA A 24 5.25 3.70 2.73
CA ALA A 24 4.57 4.98 2.58
C ALA A 24 4.69 5.84 3.84
N VAL A 25 4.56 5.22 5.01
CA VAL A 25 4.74 5.93 6.29
C VAL A 25 6.15 6.47 6.41
N ALA A 26 7.16 5.67 6.06
CA ALA A 26 8.56 6.12 6.13
C ALA A 26 8.82 7.32 5.21
N VAL A 27 8.29 7.28 3.99
CA VAL A 27 8.41 8.39 3.04
C VAL A 27 7.70 9.64 3.58
N ALA A 28 6.50 9.47 4.12
CA ALA A 28 5.73 10.59 4.68
C ALA A 28 6.46 11.23 5.86
N LYS A 29 7.08 10.42 6.72
CA LYS A 29 7.87 10.94 7.85
C LYS A 29 9.07 11.73 7.37
N ALA A 30 9.76 11.26 6.35
CA ALA A 30 10.91 11.97 5.77
C ALA A 30 10.47 13.32 5.17
N ALA A 31 9.33 13.34 4.48
CA ALA A 31 8.78 14.58 3.94
C ALA A 31 8.41 15.55 5.04
N GLU A 32 7.77 15.08 6.10
CA GLU A 32 7.41 15.90 7.25
C GLU A 32 8.64 16.52 7.90
N ALA A 33 9.69 15.73 8.08
CA ALA A 33 10.96 16.23 8.65
C ALA A 33 11.56 17.33 7.79
N CYS A 34 11.53 17.18 6.46
CA CYS A 34 12.02 18.23 5.54
C CYS A 34 11.18 19.50 5.65
N ALA A 35 9.87 19.38 5.72
CA ALA A 35 8.99 20.52 5.88
C ALA A 35 9.25 21.26 7.19
N ASP A 36 9.39 20.51 8.28
CA ASP A 36 9.67 21.08 9.60
C ASP A 36 11.03 21.76 9.66
N ALA A 37 12.00 21.27 8.88
CA ALA A 37 13.32 21.87 8.78
C ALA A 37 13.38 23.10 7.86
N GLY A 38 12.25 23.51 7.29
CA GLY A 38 12.18 24.70 6.46
C GLY A 38 12.48 24.45 4.97
N SER A 39 12.33 23.22 4.52
CA SER A 39 12.56 22.85 3.11
C SER A 39 11.28 22.32 2.46
N PRO A 40 10.23 23.16 2.31
CA PRO A 40 8.94 22.69 1.79
C PRO A 40 9.01 22.16 0.36
N ALA A 41 9.84 22.75 -0.49
CA ALA A 41 9.99 22.27 -1.88
C ALA A 41 10.54 20.85 -1.91
N GLN A 42 11.54 20.56 -1.08
CA GLN A 42 12.11 19.22 -0.97
C GLN A 42 11.10 18.24 -0.36
N ALA A 43 10.31 18.70 0.62
CA ALA A 43 9.27 17.89 1.23
C ALA A 43 8.23 17.45 0.19
N VAL A 44 7.82 18.35 -0.71
CA VAL A 44 6.90 18.01 -1.79
C VAL A 44 7.50 16.94 -2.70
N THR A 45 8.77 17.10 -3.08
CA THR A 45 9.45 16.13 -3.93
C THR A 45 9.47 14.75 -3.27
N ILE A 46 9.73 14.69 -1.97
CA ILE A 46 9.77 13.43 -1.22
C ILE A 46 8.37 12.83 -1.11
N VAL A 47 7.36 13.63 -0.77
CA VAL A 47 6.01 13.10 -0.53
C VAL A 47 5.38 12.55 -1.80
N LEU A 48 5.78 13.02 -2.96
CA LEU A 48 5.30 12.45 -4.23
C LEU A 48 5.69 10.97 -4.38
N ASP A 49 6.75 10.54 -3.72
CA ASP A 49 7.16 9.13 -3.75
C ASP A 49 6.19 8.21 -3.00
N VAL A 50 5.24 8.76 -2.25
CA VAL A 50 4.18 7.97 -1.61
C VAL A 50 3.22 7.39 -2.65
N GLU A 51 3.11 8.03 -3.81
CA GLU A 51 2.18 7.60 -4.87
C GLU A 51 2.40 6.14 -5.27
N GLN A 52 3.65 5.73 -5.44
CA GLN A 52 3.97 4.38 -5.90
C GLN A 52 3.53 3.29 -4.91
N PRO A 53 3.90 3.35 -3.62
CA PRO A 53 3.44 2.32 -2.69
C PRO A 53 1.92 2.32 -2.51
N ILE A 54 1.26 3.48 -2.59
CA ILE A 54 -0.20 3.55 -2.51
C ILE A 54 -0.84 2.88 -3.73
N TYR A 55 -0.29 3.11 -4.92
CA TYR A 55 -0.75 2.44 -6.13
C TYR A 55 -0.62 0.91 -5.97
N GLU A 56 0.51 0.45 -5.44
CA GLU A 56 0.75 -0.98 -5.22
C GLU A 56 -0.22 -1.56 -4.20
N VAL A 57 -0.54 -0.82 -3.13
CA VAL A 57 -1.55 -1.24 -2.16
C VAL A 57 -2.90 -1.45 -2.86
N THR A 58 -3.30 -0.53 -3.71
CA THR A 58 -4.55 -0.64 -4.46
C THR A 58 -4.55 -1.88 -5.34
N THR A 59 -3.43 -2.17 -6.00
CA THR A 59 -3.27 -3.36 -6.84
C THR A 59 -3.48 -4.64 -6.03
N PHE A 60 -2.85 -4.73 -4.86
CA PHE A 60 -2.99 -5.91 -3.99
C PHE A 60 -4.40 -6.01 -3.40
N LEU A 61 -5.03 -4.88 -3.07
CA LEU A 61 -6.42 -4.89 -2.63
C LEU A 61 -7.34 -5.46 -3.69
N ASN A 62 -7.17 -5.03 -4.93
CA ASN A 62 -7.97 -5.53 -6.04
C ASN A 62 -7.74 -7.03 -6.26
N ALA A 63 -6.48 -7.47 -6.18
CA ALA A 63 -6.15 -8.89 -6.31
C ALA A 63 -6.80 -9.71 -5.19
N THR A 64 -6.76 -9.21 -3.95
CA THR A 64 -7.38 -9.87 -2.82
C THR A 64 -8.90 -9.98 -3.01
N ALA A 65 -9.53 -8.91 -3.47
CA ALA A 65 -10.96 -8.91 -3.74
C ALA A 65 -11.34 -9.91 -4.82
N LEU A 66 -10.49 -10.06 -5.85
CA LEU A 66 -10.73 -11.02 -6.92
C LEU A 66 -10.66 -12.46 -6.41
N ILE A 67 -9.74 -12.74 -5.50
CA ILE A 67 -9.62 -14.09 -4.89
C ILE A 67 -10.87 -14.41 -4.08
N LYS A 68 -11.35 -13.43 -3.29
CA LYS A 68 -12.56 -13.61 -2.50
C LYS A 68 -13.78 -13.76 -3.40
N GLY A 69 -13.73 -13.19 -4.59
CA GLY A 69 -14.84 -13.14 -5.52
C GLY A 69 -15.66 -11.86 -5.39
N PRO A 70 -16.49 -11.58 -6.38
CA PRO A 70 -17.34 -10.38 -6.32
C PRO A 70 -18.36 -10.50 -5.20
N PRO A 71 -18.79 -9.37 -4.61
CA PRO A 71 -19.85 -9.41 -3.62
C PRO A 71 -21.12 -10.01 -4.24
N THR A 72 -21.74 -10.92 -3.48
CA THR A 72 -22.95 -11.56 -3.94
C THR A 72 -24.09 -10.54 -3.92
N PRO A 73 -24.79 -10.35 -5.02
CA PRO A 73 -25.96 -9.47 -4.99
C PRO A 73 -27.02 -10.10 -4.09
N GLU A 74 -27.58 -9.31 -3.23
CA GLU A 74 -28.62 -9.77 -2.31
C GLU A 74 -30.00 -9.41 -2.82
#